data_530261dd4ad980e1b6bc00789649b416
#
_entry.id   530261dd4ad980e1b6bc00789649b416
#
_cell.length_a   1.000
_cell.length_b   1.000
_cell.length_c   1.000
_cell.angle_alpha   90.00
_cell.angle_beta   90.00
_cell.angle_gamma   90.00
#
_symmetry.space_group_name_H-M   'P 1'
#
loop_
_entity.id
_entity.type
_entity.pdbx_description
1 polymer ?
#
loop_
_entity_poly.entity_id
_entity_poly.type
_entity_poly.pdbx_seq_one_letter_code
_entity_poly.pdbx_strand_id
1 'polypeptide(L)'
;MERTVALSRRTALLGTAGAVVAITMSPKPASASLQPATEAAIKKLIGDRKLNEGRVTLRLPPIAENGNTIPLTVVVESPMSAADHVKAVHVFADRNPTPDVASFHLTPAMGRAEVSTRIRLGQTQDVVAVAEMSDGSVFVGRQEVKVTIGGCGG
;
A
#
# COMPACT_ATOMS: atom_id res chain seq x y z
N MET A 1 -77.82 -20.91 -19.17
CA MET A 1 -77.43 -19.60 -19.73
C MET A 1 -76.07 -19.28 -19.20
N GLU A 2 -75.02 -19.74 -19.91
CA GLU A 2 -73.64 -19.46 -19.60
C GLU A 2 -73.24 -18.13 -20.22
N ARG A 3 -72.73 -17.21 -19.42
CA ARG A 3 -72.13 -15.99 -19.91
C ARG A 3 -70.57 -16.16 -19.86
N THR A 4 -70.03 -16.43 -21.02
CA THR A 4 -68.60 -16.46 -21.24
C THR A 4 -68.09 -15.03 -21.18
N VAL A 5 -67.30 -14.70 -20.18
CA VAL A 5 -66.59 -13.41 -20.07
C VAL A 5 -65.28 -13.51 -20.86
N ALA A 6 -65.18 -12.79 -21.97
CA ALA A 6 -63.96 -12.68 -22.77
C ALA A 6 -62.98 -11.81 -22.07
N LEU A 7 -61.83 -12.38 -21.65
CA LEU A 7 -60.67 -11.67 -21.12
C LEU A 7 -59.96 -10.94 -22.25
N SER A 8 -60.05 -9.62 -22.24
CA SER A 8 -59.32 -8.72 -23.13
C SER A 8 -57.81 -8.75 -22.86
N ARG A 9 -57.03 -8.97 -23.93
CA ARG A 9 -55.54 -9.06 -23.93
C ARG A 9 -54.82 -7.72 -23.69
N ARG A 10 -55.51 -6.70 -23.16
CA ARG A 10 -54.94 -5.33 -23.02
C ARG A 10 -54.59 -4.89 -21.60
N THR A 11 -54.72 -5.75 -20.58
CA THR A 11 -54.46 -5.36 -19.18
C THR A 11 -53.27 -6.07 -18.54
N ALA A 12 -52.29 -6.52 -19.31
CA ALA A 12 -51.09 -7.21 -18.78
C ALA A 12 -49.80 -6.45 -19.11
N LEU A 13 -49.75 -5.14 -18.87
CA LEU A 13 -48.53 -4.34 -18.97
C LEU A 13 -48.46 -3.26 -17.88
N LEU A 14 -48.51 -3.69 -16.62
CA LEU A 14 -48.03 -2.91 -15.48
C LEU A 14 -46.93 -3.70 -14.87
N GLY A 15 -45.74 -3.71 -15.56
CA GLY A 15 -44.48 -4.21 -15.06
C GLY A 15 -43.94 -3.24 -14.03
N THR A 16 -43.85 -3.68 -12.80
CA THR A 16 -43.11 -3.04 -11.72
C THR A 16 -41.64 -2.88 -12.12
N ALA A 17 -41.20 -1.64 -12.37
CA ALA A 17 -39.78 -1.29 -12.52
C ALA A 17 -39.09 -1.43 -11.15
N GLY A 18 -38.62 -2.62 -10.84
CA GLY A 18 -37.70 -2.86 -9.72
C GLY A 18 -36.34 -2.28 -10.07
N ALA A 19 -35.99 -1.14 -9.48
CA ALA A 19 -34.65 -0.60 -9.55
C ALA A 19 -33.69 -1.53 -8.81
N VAL A 20 -32.95 -2.37 -9.54
CA VAL A 20 -31.84 -3.15 -9.00
C VAL A 20 -30.67 -2.17 -8.82
N VAL A 21 -30.49 -1.67 -7.60
CA VAL A 21 -29.27 -0.96 -7.20
C VAL A 21 -28.15 -2.00 -7.12
N ALA A 22 -27.40 -2.15 -8.19
CA ALA A 22 -26.17 -2.91 -8.19
C ALA A 22 -25.12 -2.14 -7.36
N ILE A 23 -24.97 -2.51 -6.10
CA ILE A 23 -23.84 -2.06 -5.28
C ILE A 23 -22.60 -2.74 -5.86
N THR A 24 -21.86 -2.02 -6.70
CA THR A 24 -20.55 -2.45 -7.17
C THR A 24 -19.56 -2.30 -6.01
N MET A 25 -19.44 -3.34 -5.19
CA MET A 25 -18.31 -3.45 -4.27
C MET A 25 -17.06 -3.65 -5.12
N SER A 26 -16.32 -2.57 -5.38
CA SER A 26 -14.97 -2.67 -5.93
C SER A 26 -14.13 -3.50 -4.96
N PRO A 27 -13.53 -4.62 -5.39
CA PRO A 27 -12.65 -5.37 -4.52
C PRO A 27 -11.45 -4.48 -4.18
N LYS A 28 -11.33 -4.10 -2.91
CA LYS A 28 -10.11 -3.50 -2.38
C LYS A 28 -9.00 -4.52 -2.68
N PRO A 29 -7.88 -4.13 -3.35
CA PRO A 29 -6.81 -5.08 -3.61
C PRO A 29 -6.40 -5.68 -2.28
N ALA A 30 -6.52 -6.99 -2.16
CA ALA A 30 -6.03 -7.72 -0.99
C ALA A 30 -4.52 -7.47 -0.94
N SER A 31 -4.07 -6.68 0.02
CA SER A 31 -2.65 -6.53 0.29
C SER A 31 -2.10 -7.93 0.56
N ALA A 32 -1.25 -8.43 -0.33
CA ALA A 32 -0.59 -9.70 -0.09
C ALA A 32 0.11 -9.63 1.27
N SER A 33 0.03 -10.71 2.05
CA SER A 33 0.74 -10.79 3.33
C SER A 33 2.24 -10.70 3.07
N LEU A 34 2.95 -9.95 3.90
CA LEU A 34 4.40 -9.87 3.83
C LEU A 34 5.03 -11.22 4.17
N GLN A 35 6.27 -11.42 3.74
CA GLN A 35 7.03 -12.60 4.13
C GLN A 35 7.28 -12.59 5.65
N PRO A 36 7.32 -13.74 6.31
CA PRO A 36 7.53 -13.81 7.76
C PRO A 36 8.81 -13.12 8.24
N ALA A 37 9.86 -13.13 7.42
CA ALA A 37 11.13 -12.46 7.72
C ALA A 37 10.97 -10.93 7.77
N THR A 38 10.21 -10.36 6.83
CA THR A 38 9.89 -8.93 6.77
C THR A 38 9.01 -8.52 7.94
N GLU A 39 7.98 -9.31 8.24
CA GLU A 39 7.10 -9.06 9.39
C GLU A 39 7.89 -9.08 10.71
N ALA A 40 8.79 -10.06 10.87
CA ALA A 40 9.65 -10.16 12.05
C ALA A 40 10.62 -8.96 12.17
N ALA A 41 11.19 -8.51 11.04
CA ALA A 41 12.07 -7.34 11.01
C ALA A 41 11.32 -6.06 11.39
N ILE A 42 10.13 -5.84 10.83
CA ILE A 42 9.25 -4.72 11.19
C ILE A 42 8.88 -4.79 12.68
N LYS A 43 8.43 -5.94 13.16
CA LYS A 43 8.06 -6.12 14.57
C LYS A 43 9.22 -5.86 15.53
N LYS A 44 10.43 -6.23 15.16
CA LYS A 44 11.65 -5.95 15.94
C LYS A 44 11.88 -4.44 16.12
N LEU A 45 11.56 -3.64 15.11
CA LEU A 45 11.73 -2.18 15.14
C LEU A 45 10.61 -1.48 15.91
N ILE A 46 9.36 -1.82 15.59
CA ILE A 46 8.21 -1.08 16.11
C ILE A 46 7.59 -1.72 17.37
N GLY A 47 7.99 -2.96 17.72
CA GLY A 47 7.36 -3.73 18.80
C GLY A 47 5.90 -4.07 18.47
N ASP A 48 5.03 -3.96 19.46
CA ASP A 48 3.59 -4.24 19.31
C ASP A 48 2.77 -3.01 18.88
N ARG A 49 3.42 -1.94 18.41
CA ARG A 49 2.74 -0.73 17.91
C ARG A 49 1.95 -1.07 16.64
N LYS A 50 0.77 -0.47 16.54
CA LYS A 50 -0.10 -0.65 15.37
C LYS A 50 0.48 0.06 14.15
N LEU A 51 0.53 -0.65 13.02
CA LEU A 51 0.80 -0.07 11.70
C LEU A 51 -0.48 0.60 11.17
N ASN A 52 -0.40 1.89 10.89
CA ASN A 52 -1.47 2.66 10.28
C ASN A 52 -1.17 2.86 8.80
N GLU A 53 -2.18 2.81 7.96
CA GLU A 53 -2.06 3.17 6.54
C GLU A 53 -2.16 4.69 6.36
N GLY A 54 -1.66 5.19 5.22
CA GLY A 54 -1.63 6.60 4.90
C GLY A 54 -0.32 7.28 5.30
N ARG A 55 -0.20 8.56 5.04
CA ARG A 55 0.97 9.42 5.26
C ARG A 55 2.28 9.00 4.55
N VAL A 56 2.47 7.73 4.21
CA VAL A 56 3.70 7.22 3.58
C VAL A 56 3.46 6.93 2.11
N THR A 57 4.18 7.62 1.25
CA THR A 57 4.17 7.43 -0.20
C THR A 57 5.53 6.99 -0.67
N LEU A 58 5.59 5.86 -1.37
CA LEU A 58 6.78 5.41 -2.06
C LEU A 58 6.70 5.82 -3.53
N ARG A 59 7.82 6.26 -4.09
CA ARG A 59 7.98 6.54 -5.50
C ARG A 59 9.09 5.66 -6.04
N LEU A 60 8.69 4.61 -6.76
CA LEU A 60 9.57 3.69 -7.47
C LEU A 60 9.01 3.48 -8.88
N PRO A 61 9.84 3.10 -9.87
CA PRO A 61 9.33 2.62 -11.14
C PRO A 61 8.52 1.34 -10.90
N PRO A 62 7.32 1.22 -11.48
CA PRO A 62 6.50 0.00 -11.33
C PRO A 62 7.14 -1.23 -11.98
N ILE A 63 8.02 -0.99 -12.95
CA ILE A 63 8.81 -2.03 -13.63
C ILE A 63 10.28 -1.59 -13.62
N ALA A 64 11.13 -2.45 -13.10
CA ALA A 64 12.58 -2.31 -13.13
C ALA A 64 13.16 -3.37 -14.08
N GLU A 65 13.77 -2.93 -15.18
CA GLU A 65 14.43 -3.83 -16.14
C GLU A 65 15.64 -4.52 -15.49
N ASN A 66 16.30 -3.82 -14.57
CA ASN A 66 17.45 -4.32 -13.83
C ASN A 66 17.29 -4.00 -12.34
N GLY A 67 17.27 -5.03 -11.51
CA GLY A 67 17.12 -4.95 -10.07
C GLY A 67 18.34 -4.44 -9.30
N ASN A 68 19.50 -4.24 -9.93
CA ASN A 68 20.72 -3.84 -9.23
C ASN A 68 20.69 -2.40 -8.69
N THR A 69 19.96 -1.49 -9.34
CA THR A 69 19.96 -0.08 -9.00
C THR A 69 18.62 0.54 -9.32
N ILE A 70 17.73 0.57 -8.36
CA ILE A 70 16.36 1.09 -8.51
C ILE A 70 16.25 2.37 -7.69
N PRO A 71 15.87 3.50 -8.29
CA PRO A 71 15.64 4.73 -7.54
C PRO A 71 14.42 4.58 -6.65
N LEU A 72 14.55 4.97 -5.40
CA LEU A 72 13.48 5.01 -4.41
C LEU A 72 13.44 6.41 -3.79
N THR A 73 12.26 6.99 -3.74
CA THR A 73 11.97 8.14 -2.88
C THR A 73 10.82 7.79 -1.96
N VAL A 74 11.01 8.02 -0.66
CA VAL A 74 9.95 7.89 0.34
C VAL A 74 9.58 9.28 0.83
N VAL A 75 8.31 9.60 0.76
CA VAL A 75 7.73 10.86 1.25
C VAL A 75 6.76 10.53 2.37
N VAL A 76 6.90 11.21 3.50
CA VAL A 76 5.97 11.08 4.62
C VAL A 76 5.28 12.42 4.88
N GLU A 77 3.96 12.41 4.91
CA GLU A 77 3.17 13.60 5.22
C GLU A 77 3.34 13.98 6.69
N SER A 78 4.05 15.07 6.93
CA SER A 78 4.31 15.63 8.26
C SER A 78 4.66 17.10 8.14
N PRO A 79 4.21 17.95 9.08
CA PRO A 79 4.61 19.35 9.14
C PRO A 79 6.08 19.54 9.52
N MET A 80 6.76 18.48 9.96
CA MET A 80 8.15 18.49 10.45
C MET A 80 8.40 19.59 11.48
N SER A 81 7.44 19.78 12.38
CA SER A 81 7.54 20.69 13.53
C SER A 81 8.18 19.99 14.74
N ALA A 82 8.56 20.76 15.73
CA ALA A 82 9.07 20.20 16.98
C ALA A 82 8.07 19.25 17.67
N ALA A 83 6.76 19.51 17.53
CA ALA A 83 5.69 18.72 18.16
C ALA A 83 5.25 17.53 17.28
N ASP A 84 5.25 17.68 15.95
CA ASP A 84 4.83 16.64 15.01
C ASP A 84 5.85 16.52 13.87
N HIS A 85 6.66 15.46 13.92
CA HIS A 85 7.67 15.17 12.92
C HIS A 85 7.90 13.66 12.78
N VAL A 86 8.49 13.30 11.67
CA VAL A 86 8.99 11.95 11.41
C VAL A 86 10.34 11.78 12.09
N LYS A 87 10.49 10.79 12.95
CA LYS A 87 11.74 10.44 13.63
C LYS A 87 12.61 9.52 12.80
N ALA A 88 11.99 8.54 12.18
CA ALA A 88 12.71 7.55 11.38
C ALA A 88 11.84 7.02 10.24
N VAL A 89 12.50 6.62 9.15
CA VAL A 89 11.90 5.90 8.03
C VAL A 89 12.75 4.65 7.79
N HIS A 90 12.11 3.49 7.83
CA HIS A 90 12.74 2.19 7.59
C HIS A 90 12.21 1.60 6.30
N VAL A 91 13.08 1.09 5.45
CA VAL A 91 12.74 0.53 4.14
C VAL A 91 13.07 -0.96 4.13
N PHE A 92 12.11 -1.74 3.65
CA PHE A 92 12.21 -3.19 3.52
C PHE A 92 11.93 -3.62 2.09
N ALA A 93 12.64 -4.65 1.64
CA ALA A 93 12.39 -5.38 0.40
C ALA A 93 11.93 -6.79 0.77
N ASP A 94 10.65 -7.09 0.54
CA ASP A 94 9.94 -8.23 1.13
C ASP A 94 10.51 -9.60 0.77
N ARG A 95 11.10 -9.73 -0.43
CA ARG A 95 11.63 -11.01 -0.93
C ARG A 95 13.15 -11.00 -1.14
N ASN A 96 13.83 -10.01 -0.61
CA ASN A 96 15.29 -10.06 -0.56
C ASN A 96 15.72 -11.04 0.54
N PRO A 97 16.89 -11.69 0.41
CA PRO A 97 17.46 -12.54 1.46
C PRO A 97 17.60 -11.81 2.80
N THR A 98 17.94 -10.52 2.74
CA THR A 98 17.93 -9.60 3.88
C THR A 98 16.88 -8.54 3.61
N PRO A 99 15.70 -8.59 4.26
CA PRO A 99 14.61 -7.67 3.96
C PRO A 99 14.90 -6.23 4.40
N ASP A 100 15.70 -6.01 5.43
CA ASP A 100 16.08 -4.68 5.92
C ASP A 100 17.06 -4.02 4.95
N VAL A 101 16.62 -2.96 4.27
CA VAL A 101 17.39 -2.29 3.20
C VAL A 101 18.07 -1.04 3.71
N ALA A 102 17.35 -0.16 4.38
CA ALA A 102 17.87 1.13 4.84
C ALA A 102 17.00 1.71 5.97
N SER A 103 17.65 2.47 6.85
CA SER A 103 17.00 3.24 7.90
C SER A 103 17.51 4.68 7.88
N PHE A 104 16.60 5.64 7.92
CA PHE A 104 16.89 7.06 7.91
C PHE A 104 16.34 7.68 9.19
N HIS A 105 17.17 8.44 9.88
CA HIS A 105 16.74 9.20 11.05
C HIS A 105 16.61 10.68 10.66
N LEU A 106 15.42 11.23 10.93
CA LEU A 106 15.06 12.57 10.54
C LEU A 106 14.91 13.48 11.76
N THR A 107 15.07 14.77 11.52
CA THR A 107 14.84 15.80 12.54
C THR A 107 13.96 16.91 11.97
N PRO A 108 13.28 17.70 12.82
CA PRO A 108 12.49 18.83 12.35
C PRO A 108 13.27 19.83 11.49
N ALA A 109 14.58 19.94 11.69
CA ALA A 109 15.44 20.85 10.94
C ALA A 109 15.48 20.55 9.43
N MET A 110 15.08 19.34 9.01
CA MET A 110 14.99 18.99 7.58
C MET A 110 13.84 19.67 6.85
N GLY A 111 12.83 20.18 7.57
CA GLY A 111 11.67 20.87 7.01
C GLY A 111 10.71 20.02 6.19
N ARG A 112 11.16 18.88 5.65
CA ARG A 112 10.37 17.90 4.89
C ARG A 112 10.84 16.49 5.23
N ALA A 113 9.87 15.58 5.37
CA ALA A 113 10.15 14.16 5.54
C ALA A 113 10.20 13.47 4.16
N GLU A 114 11.27 13.71 3.43
CA GLU A 114 11.54 13.12 2.13
C GLU A 114 12.96 12.57 2.11
N VAL A 115 13.10 11.29 1.77
CA VAL A 115 14.38 10.62 1.64
C VAL A 115 14.46 9.92 0.28
N SER A 116 15.60 10.05 -0.38
CA SER A 116 15.86 9.43 -1.68
C SER A 116 17.14 8.61 -1.62
N THR A 117 17.06 7.41 -2.20
CA THR A 117 18.20 6.48 -2.27
C THR A 117 18.08 5.58 -3.50
N ARG A 118 19.01 4.66 -3.64
CA ARG A 118 18.93 3.56 -4.60
C ARG A 118 18.96 2.24 -3.86
N ILE A 119 18.09 1.34 -4.25
CA ILE A 119 17.96 0.02 -3.64
C ILE A 119 18.21 -1.08 -4.66
N ARG A 120 18.46 -2.28 -4.14
CA ARG A 120 18.62 -3.49 -4.94
C ARG A 120 17.48 -4.45 -4.66
N LEU A 121 16.88 -5.00 -5.70
CA LEU A 121 15.81 -5.99 -5.61
C LEU A 121 16.23 -7.25 -6.36
N GLY A 122 16.21 -8.38 -5.66
CA GLY A 122 16.58 -9.69 -6.23
C GLY A 122 15.53 -10.24 -7.20
N GLN A 123 14.27 -9.86 -7.02
CA GLN A 123 13.13 -10.32 -7.82
C GLN A 123 11.94 -9.38 -7.68
N THR A 124 10.87 -9.63 -8.44
CA THR A 124 9.58 -8.94 -8.27
C THR A 124 9.07 -9.08 -6.85
N GLN A 125 8.79 -7.95 -6.18
CA GLN A 125 8.42 -7.92 -4.77
C GLN A 125 7.81 -6.59 -4.35
N ASP A 126 7.23 -6.59 -3.16
CA ASP A 126 6.82 -5.37 -2.47
C ASP A 126 8.03 -4.69 -1.81
N VAL A 127 8.12 -3.39 -1.99
CA VAL A 127 8.96 -2.50 -1.19
C VAL A 127 8.06 -1.85 -0.15
N VAL A 128 8.45 -1.94 1.11
CA VAL A 128 7.70 -1.45 2.25
C VAL A 128 8.48 -0.35 2.95
N ALA A 129 7.84 0.77 3.22
CA ALA A 129 8.42 1.83 4.05
C ALA A 129 7.59 1.99 5.33
N VAL A 130 8.26 2.02 6.46
CA VAL A 130 7.66 2.21 7.78
C VAL A 130 8.19 3.51 8.37
N ALA A 131 7.30 4.45 8.70
CA ALA A 131 7.64 5.73 9.29
C ALA A 131 7.24 5.77 10.76
N GLU A 132 8.18 6.14 11.63
CA GLU A 132 7.95 6.37 13.04
C GLU A 132 7.80 7.87 13.30
N MET A 133 6.69 8.26 13.93
CA MET A 133 6.40 9.64 14.27
C MET A 133 6.89 10.01 15.67
N SER A 134 6.99 11.32 15.93
CA SER A 134 7.41 11.85 17.23
C SER A 134 6.45 11.51 18.38
N ASP A 135 5.16 11.33 18.08
CA ASP A 135 4.12 10.91 19.02
C ASP A 135 4.08 9.40 19.30
N GLY A 136 4.97 8.61 18.65
CA GLY A 136 5.03 7.16 18.76
C GLY A 136 4.11 6.42 17.80
N SER A 137 3.28 7.09 17.02
CA SER A 137 2.49 6.45 15.96
C SER A 137 3.40 5.95 14.83
N VAL A 138 2.95 4.90 14.13
CA VAL A 138 3.69 4.27 13.06
C VAL A 138 2.81 4.16 11.83
N PHE A 139 3.35 4.57 10.70
CA PHE A 139 2.67 4.51 9.40
C PHE A 139 3.43 3.64 8.43
N VAL A 140 2.69 2.96 7.56
CA VAL A 140 3.24 2.07 6.54
C VAL A 140 2.74 2.45 5.16
N GLY A 141 3.64 2.41 4.19
CA GLY A 141 3.34 2.45 2.77
C GLY A 141 4.01 1.27 2.08
N ARG A 142 3.43 0.81 0.97
CA ARG A 142 4.00 -0.28 0.17
C ARG A 142 3.77 -0.04 -1.31
N GLN A 143 4.67 -0.56 -2.13
CA GLN A 143 4.55 -0.55 -3.58
C GLN A 143 5.21 -1.78 -4.17
N GLU A 144 4.49 -2.52 -5.01
CA GLU A 144 5.06 -3.62 -5.80
C GLU A 144 5.96 -3.07 -6.91
N VAL A 145 7.10 -3.70 -7.09
CA VAL A 145 8.02 -3.45 -8.20
C VAL A 145 8.24 -4.76 -8.96
N LYS A 146 7.90 -4.76 -10.24
CA LYS A 146 8.18 -5.87 -11.16
C LYS A 146 9.62 -5.78 -11.62
N VAL A 147 10.41 -6.83 -11.39
CA VAL A 147 11.82 -6.90 -11.77
C VAL A 147 12.01 -7.90 -12.88
N THR A 148 12.51 -7.46 -14.03
CA THR A 148 12.75 -8.33 -15.21
C THR A 148 14.04 -9.13 -15.04
N ILE A 149 15.12 -8.46 -14.65
CA ILE A 149 16.42 -9.09 -14.35
C ILE A 149 16.76 -8.73 -12.89
N GLY A 150 16.79 -9.73 -12.03
CA GLY A 150 17.10 -9.55 -10.62
C GLY A 150 18.51 -9.02 -10.37
N GLY A 151 18.65 -8.19 -9.33
CA GLY A 151 19.95 -7.76 -8.84
C GLY A 151 20.62 -8.88 -8.07
N CYS A 152 21.92 -9.14 -8.32
CA CYS A 152 22.68 -10.12 -7.57
C CYS A 152 22.82 -9.68 -6.10
N GLY A 153 22.45 -10.54 -5.14
CA GLY A 153 22.67 -10.31 -3.71
C GLY A 153 21.84 -9.18 -3.11
N GLY A 154 20.57 -9.05 -3.55
CA GLY A 154 19.59 -8.16 -2.90
C GLY A 154 19.30 -8.57 -1.47
#